data_067acbe1446a107b819b0c62b88aadac
#
_entry.id   067acbe1446a107b819b0c62b88aadac
#
_cell.length_a   1.000
_cell.length_b   1.000
_cell.length_c   1.000
_cell.angle_alpha   90.00
_cell.angle_beta   90.00
_cell.angle_gamma   90.00
#
_symmetry.space_group_name_H-M   'P 1'
#
loop_
_entity.id
_entity.type
_entity.pdbx_description
1 polymer ?
#
loop_
_entity_poly.entity_id
_entity_poly.type
_entity_poly.pdbx_seq_one_letter_code
_entity_poly.pdbx_strand_id
1 'polypeptide(L)'
;MAPKVEMATKQQLDDLAAKVELLEKRDAANIIKISALETENKALVSRITALESNKSSNVLDFSKLFEKKGAKSIEEIKITQGFIELNKDANKRDKNVIIIGIPNSNDHDPATRKQHDEVIAKELFSELSIDPNKIKRVHRFKNKDESNTSKSTPLLIELPDSSDKLHVLKSAKQLKNSTNFQRVYINPDQSESERRITKELVQKRNKLNEELNAKGELNKPFRYGIRNNEVIKFKSS
;
A
#
# COMPACT_ATOMS: atom_id res chain seq x y z
N MET A 1 6.37 -38.89 -64.82
CA MET A 1 5.95 -37.90 -63.78
C MET A 1 6.05 -38.45 -62.35
N ALA A 2 6.23 -39.72 -62.14
CA ALA A 2 6.38 -40.33 -60.78
C ALA A 2 7.59 -39.93 -59.95
N PRO A 3 8.78 -39.67 -60.48
CA PRO A 3 9.95 -39.43 -59.61
C PRO A 3 9.94 -38.10 -58.88
N LYS A 4 9.21 -37.08 -59.37
CA LYS A 4 9.10 -35.77 -58.68
C LYS A 4 8.20 -35.78 -57.42
N VAL A 5 7.17 -36.61 -57.42
CA VAL A 5 6.25 -36.75 -56.29
C VAL A 5 6.90 -37.54 -55.16
N GLU A 6 7.67 -38.57 -55.47
CA GLU A 6 8.39 -39.36 -54.48
C GLU A 6 9.53 -38.59 -53.80
N MET A 7 10.27 -37.77 -54.56
CA MET A 7 11.32 -36.89 -53.98
C MET A 7 10.75 -35.81 -53.07
N ALA A 8 9.61 -35.21 -53.40
CA ALA A 8 8.94 -34.23 -52.57
C ALA A 8 8.42 -34.84 -51.25
N THR A 9 7.86 -36.04 -51.29
CA THR A 9 7.38 -36.76 -50.10
C THR A 9 8.50 -37.19 -49.15
N LYS A 10 9.67 -37.58 -49.70
CA LYS A 10 10.84 -37.93 -48.88
C LYS A 10 11.37 -36.71 -48.15
N GLN A 11 11.49 -35.59 -48.81
CA GLN A 11 11.94 -34.33 -48.21
C GLN A 11 10.97 -33.84 -47.12
N GLN A 12 9.67 -34.00 -47.33
CA GLN A 12 8.65 -33.68 -46.29
C GLN A 12 8.75 -34.60 -45.06
N LEU A 13 9.08 -35.88 -45.25
CA LEU A 13 9.29 -36.83 -44.18
C LEU A 13 10.59 -36.49 -43.36
N ASP A 14 11.66 -36.12 -44.05
CA ASP A 14 12.91 -35.71 -43.44
C ASP A 14 12.73 -34.40 -42.64
N ASP A 15 11.99 -33.43 -43.17
CA ASP A 15 11.65 -32.19 -42.48
C ASP A 15 10.75 -32.44 -41.23
N LEU A 16 9.81 -33.40 -41.35
CA LEU A 16 8.97 -33.78 -40.21
C LEU A 16 9.78 -34.49 -39.13
N ALA A 17 10.67 -35.39 -39.50
CA ALA A 17 11.57 -36.05 -38.55
C ALA A 17 12.45 -35.05 -37.80
N ALA A 18 13.03 -34.07 -38.51
CA ALA A 18 13.80 -33.02 -37.88
C ALA A 18 12.98 -32.15 -36.89
N LYS A 19 11.72 -31.86 -37.25
CA LYS A 19 10.81 -31.15 -36.33
C LYS A 19 10.44 -31.98 -35.09
N VAL A 20 10.22 -33.27 -35.26
CA VAL A 20 9.95 -34.18 -34.12
C VAL A 20 11.15 -34.21 -33.19
N GLU A 21 12.35 -34.37 -33.71
CA GLU A 21 13.57 -34.37 -32.89
C GLU A 21 13.78 -33.04 -32.11
N LEU A 22 13.47 -31.91 -32.78
CA LEU A 22 13.53 -30.58 -32.14
C LEU A 22 12.49 -30.46 -30.98
N LEU A 23 11.26 -30.97 -31.21
CA LEU A 23 10.22 -30.97 -30.19
C LEU A 23 10.59 -31.86 -29.00
N GLU A 24 11.11 -33.06 -29.25
CA GLU A 24 11.57 -33.98 -28.21
C GLU A 24 12.69 -33.36 -27.35
N LYS A 25 13.66 -32.68 -27.97
CA LYS A 25 14.70 -31.93 -27.25
C LYS A 25 14.13 -30.81 -26.39
N ARG A 26 13.11 -30.08 -26.90
CA ARG A 26 12.44 -29.02 -26.18
C ARG A 26 11.62 -29.58 -25.00
N ASP A 27 10.92 -30.69 -25.20
CA ASP A 27 10.14 -31.32 -24.17
C ASP A 27 11.04 -31.88 -23.04
N ALA A 28 12.16 -32.49 -23.39
CA ALA A 28 13.17 -32.90 -22.40
C ALA A 28 13.69 -31.72 -21.57
N ALA A 29 13.99 -30.59 -22.21
CA ALA A 29 14.39 -29.37 -21.54
C ALA A 29 13.30 -28.78 -20.63
N ASN A 30 12.04 -28.87 -21.06
CA ASN A 30 10.88 -28.42 -20.27
C ASN A 30 10.67 -29.31 -19.04
N ILE A 31 10.80 -30.61 -19.17
CA ILE A 31 10.71 -31.58 -18.04
C ILE A 31 11.76 -31.24 -16.97
N ILE A 32 13.00 -30.95 -17.38
CA ILE A 32 14.04 -30.53 -16.45
C ILE A 32 13.69 -29.23 -15.73
N LYS A 33 13.14 -28.23 -16.47
CA LYS A 33 12.70 -26.97 -15.86
C LYS A 33 11.54 -27.16 -14.89
N ILE A 34 10.58 -27.98 -15.25
CA ILE A 34 9.43 -28.31 -14.37
C ILE A 34 9.93 -28.95 -13.07
N SER A 35 10.80 -29.95 -13.15
CA SER A 35 11.39 -30.60 -11.96
C SER A 35 12.16 -29.62 -11.08
N ALA A 36 12.93 -28.69 -11.68
CA ALA A 36 13.63 -27.64 -10.93
C ALA A 36 12.67 -26.69 -10.21
N LEU A 37 11.62 -26.23 -10.90
CA LEU A 37 10.59 -25.34 -10.34
C LEU A 37 9.78 -26.04 -9.23
N GLU A 38 9.46 -27.33 -9.37
CA GLU A 38 8.81 -28.10 -8.32
C GLU A 38 9.67 -28.20 -7.06
N THR A 39 10.98 -28.38 -7.23
CA THR A 39 11.94 -28.42 -6.11
C THR A 39 12.01 -27.07 -5.41
N GLU A 40 12.09 -25.98 -6.18
CA GLU A 40 12.09 -24.61 -5.65
C GLU A 40 10.77 -24.29 -4.92
N ASN A 41 9.64 -24.66 -5.50
CA ASN A 41 8.33 -24.50 -4.85
C ASN A 41 8.24 -25.25 -3.52
N LYS A 42 8.71 -26.49 -3.45
CA LYS A 42 8.76 -27.24 -2.18
C LYS A 42 9.63 -26.53 -1.14
N ALA A 43 10.78 -26.00 -1.55
CA ALA A 43 11.66 -25.24 -0.65
C ALA A 43 11.00 -23.93 -0.17
N LEU A 44 10.31 -23.20 -1.06
CA LEU A 44 9.58 -21.99 -0.71
C LEU A 44 8.42 -22.27 0.25
N VAL A 45 7.64 -23.32 0.01
CA VAL A 45 6.55 -23.73 0.91
C VAL A 45 7.10 -24.07 2.29
N SER A 46 8.19 -24.84 2.38
CA SER A 46 8.84 -25.15 3.65
C SER A 46 9.32 -23.91 4.38
N ARG A 47 9.87 -22.93 3.64
CA ARG A 47 10.32 -21.65 4.19
C ARG A 47 9.15 -20.78 4.68
N ILE A 48 8.05 -20.75 3.95
CA ILE A 48 6.81 -20.07 4.37
C ILE A 48 6.29 -20.70 5.66
N THR A 49 6.15 -22.02 5.71
CA THR A 49 5.68 -22.74 6.90
C THR A 49 6.58 -22.47 8.12
N ALA A 50 7.90 -22.44 7.92
CA ALA A 50 8.86 -22.11 8.99
C ALA A 50 8.74 -20.64 9.44
N LEU A 51 8.48 -19.71 8.53
CA LEU A 51 8.25 -18.30 8.87
C LEU A 51 6.91 -18.09 9.58
N GLU A 52 5.88 -18.80 9.16
CA GLU A 52 4.56 -18.76 9.80
C GLU A 52 4.59 -19.37 11.21
N SER A 53 5.29 -20.48 11.41
CA SER A 53 5.50 -21.06 12.74
C SER A 53 6.35 -20.15 13.64
N ASN A 54 7.38 -19.49 13.10
CA ASN A 54 8.17 -18.49 13.82
C ASN A 54 7.37 -17.19 14.09
N LYS A 55 6.46 -16.81 13.19
CA LYS A 55 5.55 -15.67 13.42
C LYS A 55 4.53 -15.98 14.52
N SER A 56 4.06 -17.22 14.60
CA SER A 56 3.20 -17.68 15.68
C SER A 56 3.95 -17.77 17.02
N SER A 57 5.26 -18.07 17.00
CA SER A 57 6.09 -18.11 18.21
C SER A 57 6.68 -16.75 18.60
N ASN A 58 6.81 -15.80 17.65
CA ASN A 58 7.25 -14.40 17.87
C ASN A 58 6.10 -13.38 18.01
N VAL A 59 4.86 -13.77 17.83
CA VAL A 59 3.80 -13.11 18.58
C VAL A 59 4.14 -13.46 20.03
N LEU A 60 4.81 -12.54 20.73
CA LEU A 60 4.97 -12.57 22.16
C LEU A 60 3.61 -13.03 22.69
N ASP A 61 3.53 -14.31 23.03
CA ASP A 61 2.34 -14.87 23.65
C ASP A 61 2.31 -14.25 25.03
N PHE A 62 1.78 -13.01 25.06
CA PHE A 62 1.63 -12.25 26.29
C PHE A 62 0.88 -13.07 27.34
N SER A 63 0.02 -14.00 26.91
CA SER A 63 -0.62 -14.95 27.81
C SER A 63 0.41 -15.80 28.56
N LYS A 64 1.44 -16.32 27.89
CA LYS A 64 2.50 -17.13 28.53
C LYS A 64 3.42 -16.33 29.46
N LEU A 65 3.63 -15.05 29.17
CA LEU A 65 4.34 -14.13 30.09
C LEU A 65 3.55 -13.95 31.40
N PHE A 66 2.24 -14.12 31.33
CA PHE A 66 1.33 -13.90 32.45
C PHE A 66 0.93 -15.20 33.18
N GLU A 67 1.10 -16.36 32.58
CA GLU A 67 0.80 -17.66 33.21
C GLU A 67 1.81 -18.05 34.32
N LYS A 68 3.01 -17.46 34.33
CA LYS A 68 4.09 -17.85 35.27
C LYS A 68 4.19 -17.05 36.56
N LYS A 69 3.38 -16.02 36.79
CA LYS A 69 3.39 -15.25 38.03
C LYS A 69 1.98 -15.11 38.59
N GLY A 70 1.81 -15.42 39.86
CA GLY A 70 0.55 -15.24 40.58
C GLY A 70 -0.07 -13.85 40.41
N ALA A 71 -1.31 -13.66 40.86
CA ALA A 71 -2.20 -12.54 40.59
C ALA A 71 -1.51 -11.25 40.15
N LYS A 72 -1.77 -10.84 38.86
CA LYS A 72 -1.19 -9.64 38.24
C LYS A 72 -1.47 -8.42 39.09
N SER A 73 -0.49 -7.56 39.25
CA SER A 73 -0.72 -6.26 39.88
C SER A 73 -1.68 -5.44 38.99
N ILE A 74 -2.46 -4.57 39.61
CA ILE A 74 -3.40 -3.66 38.90
C ILE A 74 -2.65 -2.83 37.85
N GLU A 75 -1.39 -2.50 38.08
CA GLU A 75 -0.52 -1.78 37.18
C GLU A 75 -0.15 -2.58 35.93
N GLU A 76 0.17 -3.88 36.06
CA GLU A 76 0.43 -4.77 34.93
C GLU A 76 -0.81 -4.96 34.06
N ILE A 77 -2.00 -5.04 34.68
CA ILE A 77 -3.27 -5.10 33.95
C ILE A 77 -3.50 -3.81 33.16
N LYS A 78 -3.28 -2.64 33.76
CA LYS A 78 -3.42 -1.34 33.07
C LYS A 78 -2.45 -1.19 31.90
N ILE A 79 -1.19 -1.59 32.07
CA ILE A 79 -0.19 -1.58 30.99
C ILE A 79 -0.64 -2.49 29.84
N THR A 80 -1.09 -3.70 30.15
CA THR A 80 -1.57 -4.65 29.14
C THR A 80 -2.78 -4.11 28.38
N GLN A 81 -3.76 -3.54 29.08
CA GLN A 81 -4.92 -2.90 28.48
C GLN A 81 -4.49 -1.73 27.57
N GLY A 82 -3.56 -0.90 28.01
CA GLY A 82 -3.02 0.19 27.20
C GLY A 82 -2.39 -0.30 25.89
N PHE A 83 -1.61 -1.39 25.92
CA PHE A 83 -1.06 -1.99 24.69
C PHE A 83 -2.14 -2.56 23.76
N ILE A 84 -3.17 -3.19 24.31
CA ILE A 84 -4.28 -3.72 23.49
C ILE A 84 -5.05 -2.56 22.82
N GLU A 85 -5.28 -1.47 23.53
CA GLU A 85 -5.95 -0.28 22.98
C GLU A 85 -5.11 0.39 21.90
N LEU A 86 -3.79 0.56 22.12
CA LEU A 86 -2.87 1.09 21.12
C LEU A 86 -2.84 0.24 19.84
N ASN A 87 -2.82 -1.08 19.98
CA ASN A 87 -2.87 -1.99 18.82
C ASN A 87 -4.22 -1.92 18.08
N LYS A 88 -5.32 -1.82 18.80
CA LYS A 88 -6.66 -1.65 18.19
C LYS A 88 -6.73 -0.33 17.41
N ASP A 89 -6.21 0.75 17.96
CA ASP A 89 -6.19 2.06 17.30
C ASP A 89 -5.24 2.06 16.08
N ALA A 90 -4.08 1.43 16.16
CA ALA A 90 -3.19 1.26 15.02
C ALA A 90 -3.88 0.49 13.87
N ASN A 91 -4.55 -0.62 14.18
CA ASN A 91 -5.27 -1.42 13.19
C ASN A 91 -6.44 -0.66 12.54
N LYS A 92 -7.15 0.21 13.30
CA LYS A 92 -8.19 1.08 12.73
C LYS A 92 -7.58 2.11 11.78
N ARG A 93 -6.50 2.80 12.21
CA ARG A 93 -5.81 3.84 11.40
C ARG A 93 -5.17 3.27 10.14
N ASP A 94 -4.77 2.00 10.19
CA ASP A 94 -4.17 1.34 9.02
C ASP A 94 -5.13 1.22 7.82
N LYS A 95 -6.43 1.36 8.04
CA LYS A 95 -7.47 1.33 7.01
C LYS A 95 -8.05 2.70 6.67
N ASN A 96 -7.59 3.75 7.32
CA ASN A 96 -8.16 5.08 7.18
C ASN A 96 -7.30 5.99 6.30
N VAL A 97 -7.97 6.89 5.57
CA VAL A 97 -7.36 8.03 4.91
C VAL A 97 -8.00 9.33 5.40
N ILE A 98 -7.22 10.40 5.42
CA ILE A 98 -7.65 11.74 5.77
C ILE A 98 -7.62 12.62 4.54
N ILE A 99 -8.75 13.22 4.21
CA ILE A 99 -8.88 14.13 3.06
C ILE A 99 -8.96 15.55 3.59
N ILE A 100 -8.17 16.42 3.01
CA ILE A 100 -8.06 17.84 3.33
C ILE A 100 -8.39 18.64 2.08
N GLY A 101 -9.08 19.78 2.24
CA GLY A 101 -9.39 20.68 1.14
C GLY A 101 -10.82 20.57 0.59
N ILE A 102 -11.64 19.66 1.13
CA ILE A 102 -13.06 19.57 0.79
C ILE A 102 -13.84 20.64 1.60
N PRO A 103 -14.57 21.54 0.95
CA PRO A 103 -15.38 22.56 1.63
C PRO A 103 -16.39 21.92 2.60
N ASN A 104 -16.68 22.62 3.68
CA ASN A 104 -17.77 22.24 4.57
C ASN A 104 -19.11 22.53 3.90
N SER A 105 -20.11 21.68 4.14
CA SER A 105 -21.50 22.02 3.81
C SER A 105 -21.98 23.16 4.71
N ASN A 106 -22.68 24.13 4.13
CA ASN A 106 -23.31 25.23 4.88
C ASN A 106 -24.70 24.88 5.42
N ASP A 107 -25.14 23.63 5.27
CA ASP A 107 -26.45 23.19 5.74
C ASP A 107 -26.51 23.16 7.27
N HIS A 108 -27.65 23.51 7.83
CA HIS A 108 -27.87 23.50 9.27
C HIS A 108 -28.13 22.07 9.79
N ASP A 109 -28.73 21.21 8.96
CA ASP A 109 -29.04 19.83 9.35
C ASP A 109 -27.82 18.93 9.32
N PRO A 110 -27.48 18.25 10.44
CA PRO A 110 -26.36 17.34 10.50
C PRO A 110 -26.46 16.12 9.55
N ALA A 111 -27.69 15.65 9.27
CA ALA A 111 -27.91 14.52 8.38
C ALA A 111 -27.59 14.91 6.93
N THR A 112 -28.07 16.08 6.50
CA THR A 112 -27.78 16.63 5.17
C THR A 112 -26.29 16.90 4.97
N ARG A 113 -25.58 17.45 5.99
CA ARG A 113 -24.11 17.61 5.93
C ARG A 113 -23.39 16.29 5.75
N LYS A 114 -23.81 15.26 6.47
CA LYS A 114 -23.21 13.92 6.35
C LYS A 114 -23.45 13.34 4.97
N GLN A 115 -24.65 13.46 4.44
CA GLN A 115 -24.99 12.99 3.09
C GLN A 115 -24.15 13.72 2.02
N HIS A 116 -23.97 15.03 2.13
CA HIS A 116 -23.12 15.81 1.27
C HIS A 116 -21.66 15.30 1.30
N ASP A 117 -21.10 15.02 2.48
CA ASP A 117 -19.76 14.48 2.65
C ASP A 117 -19.62 13.10 2.00
N GLU A 118 -20.63 12.24 2.11
CA GLU A 118 -20.65 10.91 1.48
C GLU A 118 -20.71 11.01 -0.06
N VAL A 119 -21.48 11.96 -0.61
CA VAL A 119 -21.57 12.20 -2.05
C VAL A 119 -20.22 12.66 -2.58
N ILE A 120 -19.61 13.68 -1.97
CA ILE A 120 -18.29 14.19 -2.40
C ILE A 120 -17.21 13.12 -2.28
N ALA A 121 -17.24 12.30 -1.22
CA ALA A 121 -16.29 11.21 -1.07
C ALA A 121 -16.41 10.18 -2.20
N LYS A 122 -17.63 9.86 -2.63
CA LYS A 122 -17.89 8.95 -3.77
C LYS A 122 -17.42 9.57 -5.10
N GLU A 123 -17.68 10.84 -5.34
CA GLU A 123 -17.20 11.56 -6.52
C GLU A 123 -15.67 11.58 -6.58
N LEU A 124 -15.01 11.87 -5.46
CA LEU A 124 -13.55 11.83 -5.35
C LEU A 124 -12.97 10.45 -5.67
N PHE A 125 -13.59 9.38 -5.19
CA PHE A 125 -13.16 8.00 -5.48
C PHE A 125 -13.36 7.64 -6.95
N SER A 126 -14.45 8.08 -7.56
CA SER A 126 -14.69 7.94 -9.00
C SER A 126 -13.62 8.66 -9.83
N GLU A 127 -13.24 9.88 -9.44
CA GLU A 127 -12.15 10.65 -10.08
C GLU A 127 -10.80 9.92 -9.98
N LEU A 128 -10.56 9.21 -8.88
CA LEU A 128 -9.36 8.37 -8.68
C LEU A 128 -9.44 7.02 -9.40
N SER A 129 -10.50 6.73 -10.14
CA SER A 129 -10.79 5.43 -10.75
C SER A 129 -10.83 4.30 -9.71
N ILE A 130 -11.34 4.57 -8.51
CA ILE A 130 -11.53 3.63 -7.42
C ILE A 130 -13.02 3.43 -7.19
N ASP A 131 -13.44 2.18 -6.96
CA ASP A 131 -14.85 1.87 -6.70
C ASP A 131 -15.37 2.59 -5.45
N PRO A 132 -16.38 3.48 -5.58
CA PRO A 132 -16.96 4.20 -4.45
C PRO A 132 -17.58 3.31 -3.38
N ASN A 133 -17.98 2.06 -3.72
CA ASN A 133 -18.56 1.11 -2.78
C ASN A 133 -17.53 0.58 -1.77
N LYS A 134 -16.25 0.83 -1.97
CA LYS A 134 -15.19 0.55 -0.99
C LYS A 134 -15.19 1.50 0.20
N ILE A 135 -15.97 2.57 0.17
CA ILE A 135 -16.12 3.48 1.30
C ILE A 135 -17.04 2.83 2.35
N LYS A 136 -16.47 2.44 3.49
CA LYS A 136 -17.22 1.92 4.62
C LYS A 136 -17.89 3.01 5.45
N ARG A 137 -17.16 4.07 5.71
CA ARG A 137 -17.61 5.15 6.57
C ARG A 137 -16.93 6.46 6.19
N VAL A 138 -17.70 7.53 6.25
CA VAL A 138 -17.22 8.91 6.10
C VAL A 138 -17.50 9.64 7.41
N HIS A 139 -16.51 10.38 7.90
CA HIS A 139 -16.62 11.16 9.12
C HIS A 139 -15.84 12.45 9.01
N ARG A 140 -16.52 13.60 9.20
CA ARG A 140 -15.88 14.91 9.22
C ARG A 140 -15.45 15.28 10.63
N PHE A 141 -14.20 15.71 10.78
CA PHE A 141 -13.72 16.21 12.06
C PHE A 141 -14.40 17.55 12.41
N LYS A 142 -14.63 17.75 13.69
CA LYS A 142 -15.14 19.03 14.21
C LYS A 142 -14.00 20.04 14.32
N ASN A 143 -14.27 21.31 14.05
CA ASN A 143 -13.35 22.38 14.39
C ASN A 143 -13.20 22.47 15.90
N LYS A 144 -11.97 22.59 16.39
CA LYS A 144 -11.72 22.87 17.81
C LYS A 144 -12.10 24.30 18.18
N ASP A 145 -11.93 25.24 17.23
CA ASP A 145 -12.25 26.65 17.40
C ASP A 145 -13.55 26.95 16.65
N GLU A 146 -14.64 27.13 17.39
CA GLU A 146 -15.96 27.48 16.84
C GLU A 146 -15.97 28.83 16.11
N SER A 147 -15.00 29.72 16.42
CA SER A 147 -14.84 31.02 15.77
C SER A 147 -14.36 30.95 14.31
N ASN A 148 -13.85 29.82 13.84
CA ASN A 148 -13.26 29.65 12.51
C ASN A 148 -14.13 28.77 11.59
N THR A 149 -15.37 29.20 11.36
CA THR A 149 -16.34 28.47 10.50
C THR A 149 -15.94 28.45 9.02
N SER A 150 -15.05 29.32 8.58
CA SER A 150 -14.63 29.42 7.17
C SER A 150 -13.57 28.39 6.73
N LYS A 151 -12.91 27.68 7.65
CA LYS A 151 -11.89 26.67 7.31
C LYS A 151 -12.52 25.32 7.07
N SER A 152 -12.21 24.71 5.93
CA SER A 152 -12.59 23.31 5.67
C SER A 152 -11.96 22.39 6.70
N THR A 153 -12.77 21.53 7.32
CA THR A 153 -12.30 20.52 8.27
C THR A 153 -11.95 19.21 7.54
N PRO A 154 -10.96 18.48 8.02
CA PRO A 154 -10.58 17.22 7.41
C PRO A 154 -11.72 16.20 7.43
N LEU A 155 -11.77 15.35 6.40
CA LEU A 155 -12.70 14.25 6.25
C LEU A 155 -11.94 12.93 6.42
N LEU A 156 -12.38 12.07 7.33
CA LEU A 156 -11.86 10.72 7.50
C LEU A 156 -12.70 9.75 6.69
N ILE A 157 -12.05 8.91 5.89
CA ILE A 157 -12.68 7.81 5.18
C ILE A 157 -12.10 6.49 5.69
N GLU A 158 -12.97 5.60 6.13
CA GLU A 158 -12.65 4.23 6.50
C GLU A 158 -12.83 3.31 5.30
N LEU A 159 -11.80 2.49 5.03
CA LEU A 159 -11.74 1.53 3.94
C LEU A 159 -11.82 0.08 4.48
N PRO A 160 -12.09 -0.91 3.62
CA PRO A 160 -12.18 -2.31 4.03
C PRO A 160 -10.86 -2.85 4.56
N ASP A 161 -9.75 -2.52 3.89
CA ASP A 161 -8.43 -3.02 4.24
C ASP A 161 -7.31 -2.02 3.93
N SER A 162 -6.08 -2.35 4.33
CA SER A 162 -4.88 -1.51 4.13
C SER A 162 -4.41 -1.48 2.67
N SER A 163 -4.73 -2.47 1.86
CA SER A 163 -4.38 -2.49 0.44
C SER A 163 -5.18 -1.44 -0.33
N ASP A 164 -6.46 -1.27 0.00
CA ASP A 164 -7.29 -0.21 -0.55
C ASP A 164 -6.76 1.18 -0.18
N LYS A 165 -6.35 1.38 1.09
CA LYS A 165 -5.68 2.61 1.51
C LYS A 165 -4.44 2.92 0.67
N LEU A 166 -3.58 1.93 0.47
CA LEU A 166 -2.38 2.09 -0.34
C LEU A 166 -2.72 2.46 -1.80
N HIS A 167 -3.79 1.87 -2.35
CA HIS A 167 -4.27 2.20 -3.68
C HIS A 167 -4.75 3.66 -3.77
N VAL A 168 -5.58 4.10 -2.82
CA VAL A 168 -6.05 5.49 -2.72
C VAL A 168 -4.88 6.46 -2.63
N LEU A 169 -3.91 6.20 -1.75
CA LEU A 169 -2.74 7.07 -1.57
C LEU A 169 -1.85 7.14 -2.83
N LYS A 170 -1.70 6.04 -3.57
CA LYS A 170 -0.95 6.03 -4.84
C LYS A 170 -1.67 6.82 -5.93
N SER A 171 -3.00 6.70 -6.01
CA SER A 171 -3.83 7.40 -6.99
C SER A 171 -4.02 8.89 -6.67
N ALA A 172 -3.82 9.30 -5.41
CA ALA A 172 -4.03 10.69 -4.96
C ALA A 172 -3.26 11.75 -5.78
N LYS A 173 -2.10 11.39 -6.36
CA LYS A 173 -1.35 12.27 -7.26
C LYS A 173 -2.13 12.70 -8.51
N GLN A 174 -3.14 11.91 -8.95
CA GLN A 174 -3.97 12.21 -10.11
C GLN A 174 -4.84 13.45 -9.87
N LEU A 175 -5.19 13.75 -8.60
CA LEU A 175 -5.99 14.90 -8.23
C LEU A 175 -5.35 16.23 -8.62
N LYS A 176 -4.02 16.26 -8.78
CA LYS A 176 -3.31 17.46 -9.27
C LYS A 176 -3.83 17.92 -10.64
N ASN A 177 -4.31 17.00 -11.47
CA ASN A 177 -4.83 17.25 -12.81
C ASN A 177 -6.36 17.31 -12.84
N SER A 178 -7.04 17.13 -11.70
CA SER A 178 -8.50 17.21 -11.60
C SER A 178 -8.97 18.66 -11.67
N THR A 179 -10.12 18.88 -12.31
CA THR A 179 -10.76 20.19 -12.35
C THR A 179 -11.41 20.53 -11.01
N ASN A 180 -12.03 19.54 -10.36
CA ASN A 180 -12.83 19.74 -9.15
C ASN A 180 -12.04 19.56 -7.85
N PHE A 181 -11.01 18.72 -7.87
CA PHE A 181 -10.29 18.28 -6.68
C PHE A 181 -8.80 18.67 -6.67
N GLN A 182 -8.39 19.65 -7.50
CA GLN A 182 -6.98 20.09 -7.60
C GLN A 182 -6.36 20.53 -6.25
N ARG A 183 -7.19 21.10 -5.35
CA ARG A 183 -6.76 21.55 -4.01
C ARG A 183 -7.03 20.53 -2.90
N VAL A 184 -7.42 19.32 -3.26
CA VAL A 184 -7.69 18.25 -2.32
C VAL A 184 -6.45 17.40 -2.13
N TYR A 185 -6.12 17.09 -0.87
CA TYR A 185 -4.98 16.28 -0.48
C TYR A 185 -5.45 15.07 0.31
N ILE A 186 -4.93 13.90 -0.03
CA ILE A 186 -5.22 12.65 0.68
C ILE A 186 -3.98 12.23 1.43
N ASN A 187 -4.11 12.07 2.74
CA ASN A 187 -3.04 11.68 3.65
C ASN A 187 -3.40 10.38 4.39
N PRO A 188 -2.43 9.58 4.82
CA PRO A 188 -2.69 8.47 5.73
C PRO A 188 -3.19 8.99 7.09
N ASP A 189 -4.09 8.25 7.74
CA ASP A 189 -4.42 8.50 9.14
C ASP A 189 -3.25 8.03 10.00
N GLN A 190 -2.57 8.99 10.64
CA GLN A 190 -1.37 8.78 11.44
C GLN A 190 -1.62 9.17 12.90
N SER A 191 -1.04 8.42 13.81
CA SER A 191 -0.95 8.79 15.22
C SER A 191 -0.13 10.07 15.40
N GLU A 192 -0.18 10.67 16.57
CA GLU A 192 0.61 11.86 16.87
C GLU A 192 2.11 11.61 16.79
N SER A 193 2.56 10.45 17.28
CA SER A 193 3.96 10.04 17.19
C SER A 193 4.42 9.84 15.74
N GLU A 194 3.63 9.19 14.90
CA GLU A 194 3.94 9.01 13.49
C GLU A 194 3.99 10.36 12.74
N ARG A 195 3.07 11.27 13.05
CA ARG A 195 3.11 12.64 12.48
C ARG A 195 4.36 13.41 12.88
N ARG A 196 4.83 13.27 14.13
CA ARG A 196 6.08 13.88 14.58
C ARG A 196 7.28 13.32 13.81
N ILE A 197 7.39 11.99 13.72
CA ILE A 197 8.45 11.32 12.94
C ILE A 197 8.41 11.77 11.47
N THR A 198 7.22 11.76 10.85
CA THR A 198 7.06 12.20 9.46
C THR A 198 7.51 13.64 9.27
N LYS A 199 7.17 14.54 10.22
CA LYS A 199 7.59 15.96 10.18
C LYS A 199 9.11 16.10 10.22
N GLU A 200 9.79 15.38 11.11
CA GLU A 200 11.25 15.39 11.23
C GLU A 200 11.92 14.86 9.96
N LEU A 201 11.41 13.74 9.41
CA LEU A 201 11.92 13.18 8.16
C LEU A 201 11.76 14.15 6.98
N VAL A 202 10.63 14.85 6.90
CA VAL A 202 10.38 15.88 5.88
C VAL A 202 11.35 17.05 6.02
N GLN A 203 11.58 17.52 7.24
CA GLN A 203 12.56 18.59 7.52
C GLN A 203 13.97 18.16 7.11
N LYS A 204 14.40 16.95 7.51
CA LYS A 204 15.70 16.39 7.13
C LYS A 204 15.85 16.25 5.63
N ARG A 205 14.84 15.71 4.94
CA ARG A 205 14.82 15.60 3.47
C ARG A 205 14.94 16.96 2.80
N ASN A 206 14.17 17.94 3.26
CA ASN A 206 14.19 19.31 2.69
C ASN A 206 15.57 19.94 2.84
N LYS A 207 16.15 19.89 4.04
CA LYS A 207 17.50 20.39 4.32
C LYS A 207 18.55 19.77 3.38
N LEU A 208 18.52 18.44 3.23
CA LEU A 208 19.45 17.74 2.34
C LEU A 208 19.26 18.12 0.85
N ASN A 209 18.02 18.33 0.42
CA ASN A 209 17.74 18.80 -0.94
C ASN A 209 18.13 20.26 -1.15
N GLU A 210 17.98 21.12 -0.16
CA GLU A 210 18.45 22.51 -0.18
C GLU A 210 19.99 22.57 -0.27
N GLU A 211 20.69 21.80 0.55
CA GLU A 211 22.16 21.66 0.49
C GLU A 211 22.63 21.15 -0.87
N LEU A 212 21.91 20.17 -1.45
CA LEU A 212 22.18 19.67 -2.79
C LEU A 212 21.93 20.73 -3.86
N ASN A 213 20.90 21.58 -3.68
CA ASN A 213 20.59 22.67 -4.59
C ASN A 213 21.65 23.80 -4.52
N ALA A 214 22.14 24.10 -3.31
CA ALA A 214 23.15 25.14 -3.09
C ALA A 214 24.51 24.81 -3.73
N LYS A 215 24.82 23.53 -3.97
CA LYS A 215 26.05 23.07 -4.63
C LYS A 215 26.11 23.35 -6.15
N GLY A 216 25.06 23.93 -6.73
CA GLY A 216 25.10 24.51 -8.09
C GLY A 216 25.20 23.53 -9.27
N GLU A 217 25.09 22.23 -9.06
CA GLU A 217 25.13 21.24 -10.14
C GLU A 217 23.83 21.28 -10.96
N LEU A 218 23.92 21.69 -12.23
CA LEU A 218 22.77 21.81 -13.15
C LEU A 218 22.11 20.44 -13.43
N ASN A 219 22.87 19.36 -13.44
CA ASN A 219 22.39 17.99 -13.62
C ASN A 219 22.56 17.18 -12.35
N LYS A 220 21.54 17.19 -11.48
CA LYS A 220 21.57 16.41 -10.25
C LYS A 220 21.26 14.94 -10.52
N PRO A 221 22.20 14.02 -10.29
CA PRO A 221 22.01 12.60 -10.57
C PRO A 221 21.00 11.95 -9.61
N PHE A 222 20.66 12.64 -8.50
CA PHE A 222 19.74 12.15 -7.48
C PHE A 222 19.07 13.27 -6.70
N ARG A 223 18.00 12.92 -6.00
CA ARG A 223 17.31 13.74 -5.00
C ARG A 223 17.05 12.92 -3.74
N TYR A 224 16.91 13.55 -2.60
CA TYR A 224 16.48 12.90 -1.38
C TYR A 224 14.95 12.77 -1.33
N GLY A 225 14.48 11.60 -0.95
CA GLY A 225 13.07 11.30 -0.69
C GLY A 225 12.92 10.48 0.57
N ILE A 226 11.68 10.21 0.99
CA ILE A 226 11.38 9.40 2.17
C ILE A 226 10.81 8.06 1.70
N ARG A 227 11.35 6.96 2.22
CA ARG A 227 10.85 5.60 2.02
C ARG A 227 11.12 4.77 3.27
N ASN A 228 10.13 3.99 3.72
CA ASN A 228 10.21 3.13 4.90
C ASN A 228 10.71 3.87 6.17
N ASN A 229 10.18 5.08 6.42
CA ASN A 229 10.59 5.95 7.53
C ASN A 229 12.08 6.36 7.53
N GLU A 230 12.73 6.36 6.38
CA GLU A 230 14.10 6.79 6.20
C GLU A 230 14.23 7.76 5.04
N VAL A 231 15.21 8.70 5.15
CA VAL A 231 15.55 9.60 4.06
C VAL A 231 16.61 8.91 3.19
N ILE A 232 16.25 8.59 1.95
CA ILE A 232 17.12 7.89 0.98
C ILE A 232 17.32 8.69 -0.30
N LYS A 233 18.34 8.34 -1.07
CA LYS A 233 18.64 8.93 -2.37
C LYS A 233 17.84 8.23 -3.47
N PHE A 234 17.17 9.01 -4.32
CA PHE A 234 16.51 8.54 -5.54
C PHE A 234 17.23 9.11 -6.75
N LYS A 235 17.42 8.32 -7.80
CA LYS A 235 17.90 8.82 -9.08
C LYS A 235 16.91 9.87 -9.61
N SER A 236 17.42 11.01 -10.08
CA SER A 236 16.63 11.96 -10.86
C SER A 236 16.32 11.32 -12.21
N SER A 237 15.06 11.23 -12.59
CA SER A 237 14.62 10.86 -13.94
C SER A 237 14.65 12.05 -14.83
#